data_411a44406a37c9301fd1eef34c9c539c
#
_entry.id   411a44406a37c9301fd1eef34c9c539c
#
_cell.length_a   1.000
_cell.length_b   1.000
_cell.length_c   1.000
_cell.angle_alpha   90.00
_cell.angle_beta   90.00
_cell.angle_gamma   90.00
#
_symmetry.space_group_name_H-M   'P 1'
#
loop_
_entity.id
_entity.type
_entity.pdbx_description
1 polymer ?
#
loop_
_entity_poly.entity_id
_entity_poly.type
_entity_poly.pdbx_seq_one_letter_code
_entity_poly.pdbx_strand_id
1 'polypeptide(L)'
;PHKQDRSLKPRTGLGEWVSSIAFAIIAATLVHTYVMQPYTIPTSSLEKTLLVGDYLFVSKFHYGARVPSTTIATPMLHDSLPTSIFGVKNVKSYLKTPQIPYVRVPGFQKIKRNDIVVFNWPVDTLVHWTDPSKGIDYKPLDKKTNYVKRCVGIAGDTLEVRDGYVYINGKQNILPDRAKLQFYNRIYSSKGFSTKKLLRYTKKEFERKFIINFTSQEQFEEVMRYAIDNPEKVKDNQFKITTSEGGVPQGLINKFRLDIKEISTTSRKANITDEIAEKLRKDSEIDSVIRVIEPKGSLDRNVFPQVASLGWNTDNYGPIYIPKEGSTVQLNKNSLPFYKGIISDYEHNQLEVIGEHIFINGKKVTSYTFKQDYYWMMGDNRQNSLDARSWGYVPFDHVVG
;
A
#
# COMPACT_ATOMS: atom_id res chain seq x y z
N PRO A 1 -51.70 -7.13 -25.75
CA PRO A 1 -51.00 -8.36 -25.46
C PRO A 1 -49.67 -8.35 -26.24
N HIS A 2 -48.55 -8.10 -25.59
CA HIS A 2 -47.24 -8.20 -26.24
C HIS A 2 -47.01 -9.65 -26.63
N LYS A 3 -46.96 -9.94 -27.92
CA LYS A 3 -46.47 -11.22 -28.44
C LYS A 3 -45.05 -11.41 -27.87
N GLN A 4 -44.88 -12.33 -26.91
CA GLN A 4 -43.54 -12.76 -26.51
C GLN A 4 -42.79 -13.28 -27.72
N ASP A 5 -41.69 -12.66 -28.07
CA ASP A 5 -40.80 -13.14 -29.09
C ASP A 5 -40.20 -14.50 -28.65
N ARG A 6 -40.74 -15.57 -29.20
CA ARG A 6 -40.29 -16.94 -28.88
C ARG A 6 -39.00 -17.33 -29.57
N SER A 7 -38.46 -16.49 -30.47
CA SER A 7 -37.24 -16.76 -31.22
C SER A 7 -35.99 -16.78 -30.32
N LEU A 8 -36.03 -16.06 -29.17
CA LEU A 8 -34.93 -15.98 -28.22
C LEU A 8 -34.98 -17.05 -27.11
N LYS A 9 -36.01 -17.92 -27.10
CA LYS A 9 -36.07 -19.01 -26.09
C LYS A 9 -35.20 -20.18 -26.52
N PRO A 10 -34.30 -20.66 -25.66
CA PRO A 10 -33.54 -21.88 -25.95
C PRO A 10 -34.49 -23.06 -26.10
N ARG A 11 -34.26 -23.89 -27.13
CA ARG A 11 -35.13 -25.02 -27.48
C ARG A 11 -34.83 -26.31 -26.70
N THR A 12 -33.76 -26.32 -25.92
CA THR A 12 -33.30 -27.50 -25.17
C THR A 12 -32.92 -27.12 -23.75
N GLY A 13 -33.00 -28.03 -22.77
CA GLY A 13 -32.59 -27.79 -21.40
C GLY A 13 -31.11 -27.37 -21.27
N LEU A 14 -30.20 -27.94 -22.11
CA LEU A 14 -28.82 -27.51 -22.19
C LEU A 14 -28.70 -26.04 -22.64
N GLY A 15 -29.52 -25.64 -23.63
CA GLY A 15 -29.55 -24.23 -24.08
C GLY A 15 -30.03 -23.26 -23.00
N GLU A 16 -30.95 -23.66 -22.12
CA GLU A 16 -31.39 -22.87 -20.99
C GLU A 16 -30.27 -22.69 -19.96
N TRP A 17 -29.54 -23.75 -19.65
CA TRP A 17 -28.36 -23.70 -18.75
C TRP A 17 -27.28 -22.77 -19.31
N VAL A 18 -26.88 -22.92 -20.56
CA VAL A 18 -25.86 -22.08 -21.23
C VAL A 18 -26.28 -20.61 -21.22
N SER A 19 -27.54 -20.33 -21.59
CA SER A 19 -28.10 -18.97 -21.60
C SER A 19 -28.11 -18.34 -20.20
N SER A 20 -28.51 -19.09 -19.19
CA SER A 20 -28.53 -18.62 -17.78
C SER A 20 -27.14 -18.32 -17.25
N ILE A 21 -26.15 -19.18 -17.52
CA ILE A 21 -24.75 -18.97 -17.13
C ILE A 21 -24.17 -17.75 -17.86
N ALA A 22 -24.42 -17.64 -19.17
CA ALA A 22 -23.94 -16.49 -19.96
C ALA A 22 -24.53 -15.16 -19.43
N PHE A 23 -25.84 -15.13 -19.14
CA PHE A 23 -26.48 -13.98 -18.53
C PHE A 23 -25.86 -13.63 -17.16
N ALA A 24 -25.66 -14.63 -16.31
CA ALA A 24 -25.07 -14.41 -14.97
C ALA A 24 -23.66 -13.83 -15.07
N ILE A 25 -22.81 -14.35 -15.97
CA ILE A 25 -21.45 -13.84 -16.19
C ILE A 25 -21.48 -12.39 -16.69
N ILE A 26 -22.33 -12.09 -17.68
CA ILE A 26 -22.45 -10.73 -18.22
C ILE A 26 -22.95 -9.75 -17.14
N ALA A 27 -24.02 -10.10 -16.42
CA ALA A 27 -24.58 -9.26 -15.38
C ALA A 27 -23.57 -9.04 -14.23
N ALA A 28 -22.90 -10.09 -13.76
CA ALA A 28 -21.87 -9.99 -12.75
C ALA A 28 -20.70 -9.10 -13.22
N THR A 29 -20.25 -9.25 -14.46
CA THR A 29 -19.18 -8.43 -15.03
C THR A 29 -19.56 -6.96 -15.07
N LEU A 30 -20.78 -6.62 -15.48
CA LEU A 30 -21.29 -5.25 -15.50
C LEU A 30 -21.36 -4.65 -14.09
N VAL A 31 -21.88 -5.40 -13.12
CA VAL A 31 -21.92 -4.94 -11.71
C VAL A 31 -20.51 -4.73 -11.16
N HIS A 32 -19.60 -5.69 -11.35
CA HIS A 32 -18.21 -5.58 -10.91
C HIS A 32 -17.46 -4.41 -11.58
N THR A 33 -17.76 -4.12 -12.83
CA THR A 33 -17.07 -3.08 -13.60
C THR A 33 -17.56 -1.69 -13.22
N TYR A 34 -18.88 -1.49 -13.12
CA TYR A 34 -19.46 -0.14 -13.06
C TYR A 34 -20.14 0.21 -11.74
N VAL A 35 -20.51 -0.78 -10.92
CA VAL A 35 -21.28 -0.52 -9.69
C VAL A 35 -20.43 -0.75 -8.47
N MET A 36 -20.09 -2.00 -8.16
CA MET A 36 -19.33 -2.33 -6.96
C MET A 36 -18.54 -3.62 -7.15
N GLN A 37 -17.42 -3.70 -6.48
CA GLN A 37 -16.57 -4.88 -6.50
C GLN A 37 -16.14 -5.26 -5.09
N PRO A 38 -16.24 -6.56 -4.70
CA PRO A 38 -15.70 -7.04 -3.44
C PRO A 38 -14.18 -7.09 -3.47
N TYR A 39 -13.55 -6.67 -2.37
CA TYR A 39 -12.12 -6.77 -2.13
C TYR A 39 -11.88 -7.34 -0.73
N THR A 40 -10.80 -8.07 -0.58
CA THR A 40 -10.30 -8.50 0.73
C THR A 40 -9.09 -7.65 1.09
N ILE A 41 -8.96 -7.23 2.34
CA ILE A 41 -7.81 -6.49 2.84
C ILE A 41 -6.64 -7.47 3.09
N PRO A 42 -5.57 -7.45 2.29
CA PRO A 42 -4.48 -8.42 2.41
C PRO A 42 -3.36 -7.95 3.36
N THR A 43 -3.27 -6.67 3.67
CA THR A 43 -2.13 -6.05 4.38
C THR A 43 -2.59 -5.17 5.53
N SER A 44 -1.70 -4.98 6.51
CA SER A 44 -1.95 -4.21 7.73
C SER A 44 -1.75 -2.69 7.58
N SER A 45 -1.60 -2.17 6.36
CA SER A 45 -1.31 -0.73 6.17
C SER A 45 -2.41 0.24 6.63
N LEU A 46 -3.64 -0.25 6.80
CA LEU A 46 -4.78 0.44 7.42
C LEU A 46 -5.26 -0.29 8.69
N GLU A 47 -4.41 -1.09 9.32
CA GLU A 47 -4.74 -1.85 10.53
C GLU A 47 -5.37 -0.94 11.60
N LYS A 48 -6.28 -1.47 12.40
CA LYS A 48 -7.15 -0.74 13.35
C LYS A 48 -8.26 0.11 12.69
N THR A 49 -8.11 0.51 11.44
CA THR A 49 -9.17 1.15 10.63
C THR A 49 -9.90 0.11 9.78
N LEU A 50 -9.13 -0.71 9.05
CA LEU A 50 -9.56 -1.88 8.29
C LEU A 50 -8.63 -3.05 8.66
N LEU A 51 -9.21 -4.17 9.07
CA LEU A 51 -8.41 -5.31 9.52
C LEU A 51 -8.00 -6.21 8.36
N VAL A 52 -6.83 -6.84 8.49
CA VAL A 52 -6.43 -7.90 7.54
C VAL A 52 -7.48 -9.01 7.55
N GLY A 53 -7.98 -9.36 6.36
CA GLY A 53 -9.04 -10.35 6.16
C GLY A 53 -10.45 -9.76 6.05
N ASP A 54 -10.64 -8.46 6.30
CA ASP A 54 -11.94 -7.82 6.07
C ASP A 54 -12.34 -7.87 4.60
N TYR A 55 -13.63 -8.08 4.35
CA TYR A 55 -14.24 -7.98 3.03
C TYR A 55 -14.91 -6.63 2.89
N LEU A 56 -14.58 -5.93 1.81
CA LEU A 56 -15.12 -4.62 1.48
C LEU A 56 -15.83 -4.64 0.13
N PHE A 57 -16.95 -3.92 0.04
CA PHE A 57 -17.52 -3.55 -1.26
C PHE A 57 -17.03 -2.15 -1.62
N VAL A 58 -16.25 -2.08 -2.70
CA VAL A 58 -15.74 -0.81 -3.24
C VAL A 58 -16.72 -0.30 -4.28
N SER A 59 -17.29 0.87 -4.01
CA SER A 59 -18.20 1.53 -4.93
C SER A 59 -17.43 2.25 -6.03
N LYS A 60 -17.74 1.95 -7.27
CA LYS A 60 -17.08 2.56 -8.43
C LYS A 60 -17.81 3.79 -8.95
N PHE A 61 -19.10 3.87 -8.71
CA PHE A 61 -19.92 4.96 -9.24
C PHE A 61 -19.77 6.30 -8.46
N HIS A 62 -19.32 6.27 -7.20
CA HIS A 62 -19.14 7.49 -6.42
C HIS A 62 -18.16 8.45 -7.09
N TYR A 63 -16.96 7.99 -7.44
CA TYR A 63 -15.95 8.80 -8.14
C TYR A 63 -16.01 8.66 -9.66
N GLY A 64 -17.02 7.94 -10.17
CA GLY A 64 -17.17 7.60 -11.58
C GLY A 64 -16.45 6.32 -11.98
N ALA A 65 -17.20 5.38 -12.52
CA ALA A 65 -16.67 4.10 -12.96
C ALA A 65 -15.79 4.28 -14.20
N ARG A 66 -14.63 3.61 -14.22
CA ARG A 66 -13.78 3.55 -15.42
C ARG A 66 -14.29 2.49 -16.38
N VAL A 67 -14.32 2.82 -17.66
CA VAL A 67 -14.46 1.82 -18.71
C VAL A 67 -13.13 1.05 -18.79
N PRO A 68 -13.11 -0.29 -18.73
CA PRO A 68 -11.89 -1.07 -18.87
C PRO A 68 -11.16 -0.76 -20.17
N SER A 69 -9.89 -0.37 -20.10
CA SER A 69 -9.09 -0.11 -21.29
C SER A 69 -8.65 -1.39 -21.98
N THR A 70 -8.49 -2.47 -21.23
CA THR A 70 -8.08 -3.79 -21.73
C THR A 70 -9.28 -4.53 -22.32
N THR A 71 -9.34 -4.60 -23.65
CA THR A 71 -10.50 -5.12 -24.38
C THR A 71 -10.63 -6.64 -24.33
N ILE A 72 -9.51 -7.36 -24.28
CA ILE A 72 -9.48 -8.82 -24.25
C ILE A 72 -8.98 -9.25 -22.88
N ALA A 73 -9.92 -9.61 -22.00
CA ALA A 73 -9.63 -10.09 -20.66
C ALA A 73 -10.67 -11.12 -20.21
N THR A 74 -10.23 -12.08 -19.41
CA THR A 74 -11.16 -13.03 -18.77
C THR A 74 -12.03 -12.28 -17.76
N PRO A 75 -13.37 -12.41 -17.83
CA PRO A 75 -14.27 -11.76 -16.89
C PRO A 75 -13.93 -12.06 -15.43
N MET A 76 -14.04 -11.04 -14.57
CA MET A 76 -13.82 -11.10 -13.12
C MET A 76 -12.40 -11.50 -12.67
N LEU A 77 -11.45 -11.73 -13.57
CA LEU A 77 -10.05 -11.99 -13.26
C LEU A 77 -9.20 -10.74 -13.48
N HIS A 78 -8.35 -10.42 -12.50
CA HIS A 78 -7.57 -9.18 -12.54
C HIS A 78 -6.25 -9.35 -13.30
N ASP A 79 -5.37 -10.25 -12.89
CA ASP A 79 -4.02 -10.36 -13.45
C ASP A 79 -3.73 -11.74 -14.06
N SER A 80 -3.91 -12.83 -13.31
CA SER A 80 -3.50 -14.18 -13.73
C SER A 80 -4.65 -15.17 -13.65
N LEU A 81 -4.60 -16.22 -14.48
CA LEU A 81 -5.53 -17.33 -14.41
C LEU A 81 -5.26 -18.16 -13.15
N PRO A 82 -6.31 -18.63 -12.44
CA PRO A 82 -6.14 -19.50 -11.28
C PRO A 82 -5.51 -20.85 -11.69
N THR A 83 -4.37 -21.18 -11.07
CA THR A 83 -3.66 -22.45 -11.31
C THR A 83 -4.53 -23.66 -10.98
N SER A 84 -5.38 -23.55 -9.95
CA SER A 84 -6.29 -24.60 -9.51
C SER A 84 -7.33 -25.00 -10.55
N ILE A 85 -7.72 -24.08 -11.45
CA ILE A 85 -8.77 -24.33 -12.46
C ILE A 85 -8.13 -24.73 -13.80
N PHE A 86 -7.05 -24.06 -14.21
CA PHE A 86 -6.48 -24.21 -15.56
C PHE A 86 -5.19 -25.04 -15.57
N GLY A 87 -4.65 -25.47 -14.41
CA GLY A 87 -3.44 -26.29 -14.31
C GLY A 87 -2.14 -25.61 -14.77
N VAL A 88 -2.21 -24.35 -15.20
CA VAL A 88 -1.06 -23.59 -15.71
C VAL A 88 -0.69 -22.47 -14.75
N LYS A 89 0.64 -22.27 -14.54
CA LYS A 89 1.15 -21.22 -13.65
C LYS A 89 1.47 -19.95 -14.44
N ASN A 90 1.19 -18.79 -13.84
CA ASN A 90 1.62 -17.47 -14.34
C ASN A 90 1.09 -17.08 -15.74
N VAL A 91 -0.04 -17.64 -16.17
CA VAL A 91 -0.68 -17.21 -17.41
C VAL A 91 -1.54 -15.97 -17.12
N LYS A 92 -1.33 -14.91 -17.91
CA LYS A 92 -2.11 -13.68 -17.80
C LYS A 92 -3.57 -13.92 -18.17
N SER A 93 -4.49 -13.29 -17.45
CA SER A 93 -5.94 -13.35 -17.74
C SER A 93 -6.36 -12.37 -18.82
N TYR A 94 -5.41 -11.68 -19.47
CA TYR A 94 -5.67 -10.63 -20.45
C TYR A 94 -4.57 -10.53 -21.52
N LEU A 95 -4.91 -9.92 -22.64
CA LEU A 95 -3.95 -9.47 -23.65
C LEU A 95 -3.65 -7.98 -23.46
N LYS A 96 -2.37 -7.59 -23.59
CA LYS A 96 -1.96 -6.17 -23.43
C LYS A 96 -2.46 -5.28 -24.56
N THR A 97 -2.80 -5.85 -25.72
CA THR A 97 -3.30 -5.14 -26.89
C THR A 97 -4.48 -5.90 -27.50
N PRO A 98 -5.46 -5.21 -28.11
CA PRO A 98 -5.60 -3.75 -28.21
C PRO A 98 -6.08 -3.12 -26.89
N GLN A 99 -5.75 -1.82 -26.72
CA GLN A 99 -6.25 -0.99 -25.62
C GLN A 99 -7.18 0.08 -26.18
N ILE A 100 -8.28 0.37 -25.48
CA ILE A 100 -9.11 1.54 -25.80
C ILE A 100 -8.66 2.76 -24.99
N PRO A 101 -8.92 3.99 -25.48
CA PRO A 101 -8.61 5.21 -24.74
C PRO A 101 -9.27 5.23 -23.34
N TYR A 102 -8.63 5.91 -22.40
CA TYR A 102 -9.20 6.10 -21.07
C TYR A 102 -10.55 6.83 -21.14
N VAL A 103 -11.58 6.23 -20.55
CA VAL A 103 -12.91 6.83 -20.39
C VAL A 103 -13.40 6.56 -18.97
N ARG A 104 -13.96 7.59 -18.36
CA ARG A 104 -14.61 7.51 -17.04
C ARG A 104 -16.02 8.08 -17.12
N VAL A 105 -16.98 7.34 -16.62
CA VAL A 105 -18.36 7.82 -16.43
C VAL A 105 -18.35 8.89 -15.32
N PRO A 106 -19.11 9.99 -15.46
CA PRO A 106 -19.19 10.99 -14.40
C PRO A 106 -19.60 10.39 -13.06
N GLY A 107 -18.89 10.79 -11.99
CA GLY A 107 -19.19 10.36 -10.62
C GLY A 107 -20.15 11.30 -9.91
N PHE A 108 -20.70 10.84 -8.78
CA PHE A 108 -21.64 11.64 -7.95
C PHE A 108 -20.91 12.56 -6.98
N GLN A 109 -19.64 12.29 -6.68
CA GLN A 109 -18.87 13.10 -5.73
C GLN A 109 -17.38 13.14 -6.10
N LYS A 110 -16.67 14.12 -5.56
CA LYS A 110 -15.21 14.22 -5.64
C LYS A 110 -14.57 13.55 -4.42
N ILE A 111 -13.36 13.08 -4.58
CA ILE A 111 -12.54 12.56 -3.49
C ILE A 111 -12.29 13.69 -2.48
N LYS A 112 -12.49 13.39 -1.20
CA LYS A 112 -12.28 14.32 -0.09
C LYS A 112 -11.08 13.87 0.75
N ARG A 113 -10.52 14.80 1.51
CA ARG A 113 -9.52 14.46 2.53
C ARG A 113 -10.11 13.45 3.51
N ASN A 114 -9.29 12.48 3.86
CA ASN A 114 -9.57 11.36 4.76
C ASN A 114 -10.49 10.26 4.21
N ASP A 115 -10.96 10.34 2.96
CA ASP A 115 -11.60 9.21 2.29
C ASP A 115 -10.64 8.01 2.19
N ILE A 116 -11.18 6.81 2.34
CA ILE A 116 -10.45 5.57 2.04
C ILE A 116 -10.70 5.25 0.57
N VAL A 117 -9.63 5.21 -0.21
CA VAL A 117 -9.69 5.12 -1.67
C VAL A 117 -8.96 3.88 -2.15
N VAL A 118 -9.59 3.13 -3.06
CA VAL A 118 -8.96 2.07 -3.84
C VAL A 118 -8.47 2.63 -5.15
N PHE A 119 -7.22 2.36 -5.49
CA PHE A 119 -6.57 2.84 -6.71
C PHE A 119 -5.57 1.82 -7.24
N ASN A 120 -5.26 1.90 -8.52
CA ASN A 120 -4.18 1.12 -9.12
C ASN A 120 -2.83 1.72 -8.73
N TRP A 121 -1.89 0.89 -8.30
CA TRP A 121 -0.57 1.33 -7.88
C TRP A 121 0.19 2.00 -9.02
N PRO A 122 0.52 3.30 -8.92
CA PRO A 122 1.02 4.06 -10.06
C PRO A 122 2.34 3.53 -10.64
N VAL A 123 3.24 3.07 -9.77
CA VAL A 123 4.57 2.56 -10.15
C VAL A 123 4.64 1.04 -10.30
N ASP A 124 3.51 0.37 -10.56
CA ASP A 124 3.46 -1.07 -10.80
C ASP A 124 4.06 -1.42 -12.17
N THR A 125 5.37 -1.56 -12.20
CA THR A 125 6.17 -1.85 -13.39
C THR A 125 7.06 -3.08 -13.23
N LEU A 126 6.88 -3.88 -12.18
CA LEU A 126 7.67 -5.08 -11.93
C LEU A 126 6.82 -6.35 -12.12
N VAL A 127 7.43 -7.38 -12.69
CA VAL A 127 6.84 -8.73 -12.73
C VAL A 127 6.54 -9.22 -11.32
N HIS A 128 7.47 -8.93 -10.39
CA HIS A 128 7.29 -9.24 -8.97
C HIS A 128 7.81 -8.06 -8.14
N TRP A 129 6.93 -7.40 -7.41
CA TRP A 129 7.23 -6.14 -6.71
C TRP A 129 8.33 -6.26 -5.63
N THR A 130 8.53 -7.46 -5.06
CA THR A 130 9.60 -7.74 -4.09
C THR A 130 10.91 -8.23 -4.72
N ASP A 131 10.93 -8.49 -6.02
CA ASP A 131 12.09 -9.06 -6.70
C ASP A 131 12.27 -8.41 -8.08
N PRO A 132 12.98 -7.27 -8.14
CA PRO A 132 13.27 -6.58 -9.40
C PRO A 132 14.06 -7.41 -10.41
N SER A 133 14.79 -8.46 -9.97
CA SER A 133 15.57 -9.33 -10.86
C SER A 133 14.69 -10.13 -11.82
N LYS A 134 13.39 -10.29 -11.50
CA LYS A 134 12.42 -10.97 -12.38
C LYS A 134 11.97 -10.13 -13.58
N GLY A 135 12.43 -8.89 -13.68
CA GLY A 135 12.22 -8.03 -14.84
C GLY A 135 11.05 -7.06 -14.72
N ILE A 136 10.84 -6.33 -15.81
CA ILE A 136 9.84 -5.27 -15.91
C ILE A 136 8.61 -5.79 -16.65
N ASP A 137 7.42 -5.51 -16.11
CA ASP A 137 6.13 -5.79 -16.72
C ASP A 137 5.26 -4.51 -16.75
N TYR A 138 5.28 -3.80 -17.85
CA TYR A 138 4.39 -2.65 -18.06
C TYR A 138 2.96 -3.12 -18.25
N LYS A 139 2.20 -3.07 -17.17
CA LYS A 139 0.79 -3.47 -17.14
C LYS A 139 -0.11 -2.34 -17.67
N PRO A 140 -1.20 -2.67 -18.38
CA PRO A 140 -2.29 -1.73 -18.64
C PRO A 140 -2.81 -1.12 -17.33
N LEU A 141 -3.32 0.12 -17.40
CA LEU A 141 -3.77 0.85 -16.21
C LEU A 141 -4.78 0.05 -15.36
N ASP A 142 -5.77 -0.55 -16.00
CA ASP A 142 -6.83 -1.34 -15.34
C ASP A 142 -6.36 -2.73 -14.86
N LYS A 143 -5.09 -3.10 -15.14
CA LYS A 143 -4.46 -4.36 -14.72
C LYS A 143 -3.34 -4.17 -13.70
N LYS A 144 -3.01 -2.93 -13.35
CA LYS A 144 -2.08 -2.63 -12.25
C LYS A 144 -2.68 -3.08 -10.91
N THR A 145 -1.81 -3.46 -9.99
CA THR A 145 -2.18 -3.92 -8.64
C THR A 145 -3.04 -2.89 -7.91
N ASN A 146 -4.12 -3.36 -7.28
CA ASN A 146 -4.99 -2.50 -6.49
C ASN A 146 -4.40 -2.26 -5.10
N TYR A 147 -4.35 -1.00 -4.70
CA TYR A 147 -3.98 -0.54 -3.37
C TYR A 147 -5.16 0.16 -2.70
N VAL A 148 -5.22 0.07 -1.39
CA VAL A 148 -6.16 0.84 -0.58
C VAL A 148 -5.40 1.66 0.43
N LYS A 149 -5.66 2.99 0.46
CA LYS A 149 -5.02 3.95 1.38
C LYS A 149 -6.00 5.05 1.75
N ARG A 150 -5.63 5.85 2.74
CA ARG A 150 -6.34 7.08 3.06
C ARG A 150 -5.84 8.23 2.19
N CYS A 151 -6.75 8.95 1.56
CA CYS A 151 -6.46 10.20 0.86
C CYS A 151 -6.23 11.31 1.89
N VAL A 152 -4.98 11.56 2.26
CA VAL A 152 -4.64 12.60 3.25
C VAL A 152 -4.47 13.98 2.63
N GLY A 153 -4.26 14.06 1.31
CA GLY A 153 -4.14 15.31 0.57
C GLY A 153 -4.82 15.22 -0.78
N ILE A 154 -5.52 16.28 -1.17
CA ILE A 154 -6.24 16.39 -2.44
C ILE A 154 -5.57 17.44 -3.34
N ALA A 155 -5.98 17.46 -4.60
CA ALA A 155 -5.47 18.40 -5.61
C ALA A 155 -5.56 19.86 -5.14
N GLY A 156 -4.44 20.59 -5.21
CA GLY A 156 -4.28 21.98 -4.77
C GLY A 156 -3.79 22.13 -3.33
N ASP A 157 -3.66 21.06 -2.57
CA ASP A 157 -3.12 21.11 -1.21
C ASP A 157 -1.59 21.26 -1.20
N THR A 158 -1.08 21.86 -0.14
CA THR A 158 0.33 21.76 0.28
C THR A 158 0.40 20.88 1.50
N LEU A 159 1.09 19.74 1.36
CA LEU A 159 1.20 18.71 2.39
C LEU A 159 2.59 18.73 3.03
N GLU A 160 2.62 18.56 4.34
CA GLU A 160 3.84 18.36 5.13
C GLU A 160 3.61 17.27 6.17
N VAL A 161 4.64 16.49 6.47
CA VAL A 161 4.64 15.54 7.59
C VAL A 161 5.63 16.04 8.65
N ARG A 162 5.17 16.18 9.88
CA ARG A 162 5.97 16.57 11.06
C ARG A 162 5.77 15.52 12.13
N ASP A 163 6.85 14.88 12.53
CA ASP A 163 6.85 13.81 13.53
C ASP A 163 5.77 12.72 13.27
N GLY A 164 5.61 12.36 11.99
CA GLY A 164 4.65 11.36 11.52
C GLY A 164 3.21 11.87 11.33
N TYR A 165 2.87 13.09 11.76
CA TYR A 165 1.55 13.69 11.55
C TYR A 165 1.50 14.52 10.27
N VAL A 166 0.37 14.41 9.57
CA VAL A 166 0.12 15.16 8.34
C VAL A 166 -0.40 16.55 8.65
N TYR A 167 0.18 17.54 7.97
CA TYR A 167 -0.26 18.94 7.96
C TYR A 167 -0.67 19.31 6.53
N ILE A 168 -1.82 19.95 6.39
CA ILE A 168 -2.34 20.44 5.11
C ILE A 168 -2.50 21.95 5.18
N ASN A 169 -1.84 22.65 4.27
CA ASN A 169 -1.85 24.11 4.21
C ASN A 169 -1.45 24.74 5.57
N GLY A 170 -0.47 24.14 6.23
CA GLY A 170 0.08 24.55 7.53
C GLY A 170 -0.73 24.12 8.76
N LYS A 171 -1.89 23.48 8.59
CA LYS A 171 -2.74 23.00 9.70
C LYS A 171 -2.70 21.49 9.81
N GLN A 172 -2.66 20.97 11.03
CA GLN A 172 -2.70 19.53 11.25
C GLN A 172 -4.00 18.93 10.70
N ASN A 173 -3.88 17.82 9.96
CA ASN A 173 -5.03 17.10 9.42
C ASN A 173 -5.79 16.41 10.55
N ILE A 174 -7.05 16.77 10.73
CA ILE A 174 -7.94 16.16 11.71
C ILE A 174 -8.56 14.91 11.06
N LEU A 175 -8.28 13.77 11.64
CA LEU A 175 -8.79 12.49 11.19
C LEU A 175 -10.18 12.20 11.78
N PRO A 176 -11.04 11.45 11.06
CA PRO A 176 -12.30 10.97 11.64
C PRO A 176 -12.02 9.97 12.79
N ASP A 177 -12.94 9.84 13.74
CA ASP A 177 -12.79 9.01 14.95
C ASP A 177 -12.44 7.55 14.69
N ARG A 178 -12.87 7.03 13.54
CA ARG A 178 -12.57 5.65 13.11
C ARG A 178 -11.14 5.47 12.61
N ALA A 179 -10.43 6.54 12.24
CA ALA A 179 -9.05 6.46 11.80
C ALA A 179 -8.13 6.27 13.00
N LYS A 180 -7.36 5.20 13.00
CA LYS A 180 -6.47 4.84 14.11
C LYS A 180 -5.03 4.80 13.61
N LEU A 181 -4.32 5.93 13.77
CA LEU A 181 -2.90 5.98 13.42
C LEU A 181 -2.09 5.07 14.32
N GLN A 182 -1.15 4.35 13.72
CA GLN A 182 -0.18 3.54 14.44
C GLN A 182 1.23 4.03 14.16
N PHE A 183 2.04 4.02 15.21
CA PHE A 183 3.45 4.41 15.19
C PHE A 183 4.28 3.43 15.98
N TYR A 184 5.54 3.27 15.62
CA TYR A 184 6.48 2.56 16.47
C TYR A 184 6.69 3.33 17.77
N ASN A 185 6.54 2.61 18.87
CA ASN A 185 6.84 3.09 20.21
C ASN A 185 7.81 2.12 20.87
N ARG A 186 8.79 2.64 21.61
CA ARG A 186 9.66 1.87 22.47
C ARG A 186 9.11 1.95 23.89
N ILE A 187 8.82 0.78 24.45
CA ILE A 187 8.24 0.60 25.77
C ILE A 187 9.36 0.16 26.70
N TYR A 188 9.54 0.83 27.82
CA TYR A 188 10.56 0.53 28.83
C TYR A 188 9.91 0.09 30.13
N SER A 189 10.57 -0.88 30.82
CA SER A 189 10.20 -1.35 32.12
C SER A 189 11.46 -1.85 32.83
N SER A 190 11.88 -1.20 33.92
CA SER A 190 13.04 -1.59 34.72
C SER A 190 12.92 -3.01 35.30
N LYS A 191 11.71 -3.42 35.62
CA LYS A 191 11.40 -4.79 36.10
C LYS A 191 11.36 -5.82 34.95
N GLY A 192 11.45 -5.37 33.71
CA GLY A 192 11.18 -6.21 32.52
C GLY A 192 9.70 -6.58 32.38
N PHE A 193 9.27 -6.86 31.18
CA PHE A 193 7.91 -7.32 30.92
C PHE A 193 7.83 -8.41 29.87
N SER A 194 6.88 -9.30 30.06
CA SER A 194 6.68 -10.47 29.20
C SER A 194 5.80 -10.15 27.99
N THR A 195 5.91 -11.00 26.95
CA THR A 195 4.98 -10.98 25.83
C THR A 195 3.53 -11.12 26.26
N LYS A 196 3.25 -11.97 27.28
CA LYS A 196 1.90 -12.15 27.83
C LYS A 196 1.30 -10.83 28.35
N LYS A 197 2.12 -9.95 28.94
CA LYS A 197 1.67 -8.64 29.39
C LYS A 197 1.35 -7.74 28.18
N LEU A 198 2.24 -7.71 27.18
CA LEU A 198 2.04 -6.88 25.99
C LEU A 198 0.78 -7.27 25.20
N LEU A 199 0.47 -8.58 25.15
CA LEU A 199 -0.74 -9.11 24.50
C LEU A 199 -2.06 -8.61 25.11
N ARG A 200 -2.05 -8.02 26.32
CA ARG A 200 -3.24 -7.36 26.89
C ARG A 200 -3.56 -6.03 26.20
N TYR A 201 -2.57 -5.40 25.59
CA TYR A 201 -2.66 -4.08 24.95
C TYR A 201 -2.70 -4.16 23.44
N THR A 202 -1.86 -5.01 22.84
CA THR A 202 -1.80 -5.19 21.39
C THR A 202 -1.58 -6.66 21.03
N LYS A 203 -2.19 -7.12 19.95
CA LYS A 203 -2.10 -8.52 19.48
C LYS A 203 -1.15 -8.69 18.31
N LYS A 204 -0.69 -7.61 17.69
CA LYS A 204 0.13 -7.62 16.48
C LYS A 204 1.23 -6.58 16.52
N GLU A 205 2.24 -6.76 15.69
CA GLU A 205 3.28 -5.78 15.37
C GLU A 205 4.12 -5.35 16.58
N PHE A 206 4.62 -6.31 17.35
CA PHE A 206 5.57 -6.08 18.43
C PHE A 206 6.75 -7.07 18.36
N GLU A 207 7.87 -6.69 18.96
CA GLU A 207 9.06 -7.53 19.01
C GLU A 207 8.95 -8.58 20.11
N ARG A 208 9.42 -9.80 19.79
CA ARG A 208 9.69 -10.87 20.76
C ARG A 208 11.17 -11.19 20.76
N LYS A 209 11.72 -11.49 21.91
CA LYS A 209 13.15 -11.79 22.07
C LYS A 209 13.35 -13.15 22.68
N PHE A 210 14.25 -13.92 22.06
CA PHE A 210 14.55 -15.28 22.43
C PHE A 210 16.05 -15.46 22.66
N ILE A 211 16.40 -16.34 23.58
CA ILE A 211 17.73 -16.95 23.64
C ILE A 211 17.61 -18.33 23.04
N ILE A 212 18.45 -18.64 22.07
CA ILE A 212 18.43 -19.91 21.34
C ILE A 212 19.84 -20.49 21.32
N ASN A 213 19.97 -21.77 21.70
CA ASN A 213 21.20 -22.54 21.57
C ASN A 213 21.15 -23.32 20.25
N PHE A 214 22.10 -23.08 19.34
CA PHE A 214 22.19 -23.78 18.07
C PHE A 214 23.19 -24.92 18.13
N THR A 215 22.83 -26.08 17.58
CA THR A 215 23.71 -27.24 17.48
C THR A 215 24.19 -27.47 16.04
N SER A 216 23.63 -26.77 15.07
CA SER A 216 24.06 -26.84 13.65
C SER A 216 23.85 -25.52 12.93
N GLN A 217 24.59 -25.34 11.84
CA GLN A 217 24.46 -24.20 10.94
C GLN A 217 23.05 -24.16 10.28
N GLU A 218 22.49 -25.31 9.93
CA GLU A 218 21.13 -25.39 9.35
C GLU A 218 20.08 -24.82 10.30
N GLN A 219 20.14 -25.16 11.59
CA GLN A 219 19.25 -24.60 12.60
C GLN A 219 19.33 -23.08 12.65
N PHE A 220 20.55 -22.53 12.63
CA PHE A 220 20.79 -21.10 12.65
C PHE A 220 20.18 -20.43 11.42
N GLU A 221 20.46 -20.90 10.21
CA GLU A 221 19.95 -20.33 8.97
C GLU A 221 18.42 -20.35 8.87
N GLU A 222 17.80 -21.46 9.27
CA GLU A 222 16.33 -21.57 9.25
C GLU A 222 15.66 -20.64 10.26
N VAL A 223 16.23 -20.47 11.45
CA VAL A 223 15.68 -19.55 12.47
C VAL A 223 15.91 -18.09 12.04
N MET A 224 17.04 -17.77 11.42
CA MET A 224 17.36 -16.41 10.96
C MET A 224 16.37 -15.87 9.92
N ARG A 225 15.63 -16.71 9.22
CA ARG A 225 14.52 -16.28 8.33
C ARG A 225 13.39 -15.57 9.07
N TYR A 226 13.29 -15.76 10.38
CA TYR A 226 12.28 -15.13 11.25
C TYR A 226 12.86 -13.98 12.09
N ALA A 227 14.16 -13.76 12.03
CA ALA A 227 14.80 -12.64 12.70
C ALA A 227 14.50 -11.33 11.97
N ILE A 228 14.26 -10.27 12.73
CA ILE A 228 14.04 -8.90 12.20
C ILE A 228 15.28 -8.02 12.39
N ASP A 229 16.20 -8.43 13.21
CA ASP A 229 17.48 -7.75 13.47
C ASP A 229 18.64 -8.75 13.38
N ASN A 230 19.88 -8.25 13.31
CA ASN A 230 21.06 -9.08 13.41
C ASN A 230 21.11 -9.79 14.79
N PRO A 231 21.49 -11.06 14.84
CA PRO A 231 21.58 -11.82 16.07
C PRO A 231 22.70 -11.26 16.98
N GLU A 232 22.43 -11.18 18.26
CA GLU A 232 23.42 -10.81 19.28
C GLU A 232 24.02 -12.08 19.88
N LYS A 233 25.33 -12.32 19.70
CA LYS A 233 26.02 -13.49 20.26
C LYS A 233 26.14 -13.32 21.79
N VAL A 234 25.62 -14.28 22.54
CA VAL A 234 25.68 -14.30 24.01
C VAL A 234 26.81 -15.18 24.51
N LYS A 235 26.95 -16.40 23.92
CA LYS A 235 28.01 -17.38 24.15
C LYS A 235 28.28 -18.13 22.83
N ASP A 236 29.17 -19.09 22.83
CA ASP A 236 29.65 -19.73 21.59
C ASP A 236 28.52 -20.21 20.66
N ASN A 237 27.56 -20.94 21.11
CA ASN A 237 26.44 -21.40 20.28
C ASN A 237 25.11 -20.81 20.71
N GLN A 238 25.14 -19.76 21.53
CA GLN A 238 23.97 -19.12 22.07
C GLN A 238 23.79 -17.71 21.54
N PHE A 239 22.63 -17.45 20.97
CA PHE A 239 22.30 -16.17 20.37
C PHE A 239 20.99 -15.62 20.92
N LYS A 240 20.97 -14.31 21.11
CA LYS A 240 19.74 -13.56 21.35
C LYS A 240 19.19 -13.10 20.00
N ILE A 241 17.98 -13.51 19.72
CA ILE A 241 17.31 -13.25 18.43
C ILE A 241 16.02 -12.46 18.68
N THR A 242 15.83 -11.41 17.89
CA THR A 242 14.60 -10.62 17.88
C THR A 242 13.75 -11.05 16.69
N THR A 243 12.48 -11.35 16.94
CA THR A 243 11.49 -11.72 15.92
C THR A 243 10.30 -10.77 15.97
N SER A 244 9.42 -10.84 14.95
CA SER A 244 8.09 -10.27 15.02
C SER A 244 7.23 -10.99 16.08
N GLU A 245 5.99 -10.55 16.27
CA GLU A 245 5.02 -11.12 17.22
C GLU A 245 4.75 -12.62 16.99
N GLY A 246 4.92 -13.11 15.77
CA GLY A 246 4.78 -14.54 15.43
C GLY A 246 5.82 -15.42 16.10
N GLY A 247 6.97 -14.87 16.46
CA GLY A 247 8.08 -15.62 17.05
C GLY A 247 8.69 -16.63 16.09
N VAL A 248 9.35 -17.64 16.64
CA VAL A 248 9.83 -18.81 15.89
C VAL A 248 8.69 -19.80 15.77
N PRO A 249 8.33 -20.30 14.57
CA PRO A 249 7.22 -21.22 14.39
C PRO A 249 7.38 -22.53 15.20
N GLN A 250 6.31 -22.97 15.83
CA GLN A 250 6.33 -24.20 16.64
C GLN A 250 6.76 -25.45 15.84
N GLY A 251 6.39 -25.49 14.54
CA GLY A 251 6.83 -26.56 13.63
C GLY A 251 8.35 -26.62 13.47
N LEU A 252 9.01 -25.46 13.39
CA LEU A 252 10.45 -25.36 13.30
C LEU A 252 11.14 -25.78 14.63
N ILE A 253 10.58 -25.30 15.76
CA ILE A 253 11.04 -25.68 17.11
C ILE A 253 11.01 -27.19 17.26
N ASN A 254 9.90 -27.84 16.88
CA ASN A 254 9.73 -29.28 16.98
C ASN A 254 10.64 -30.06 16.01
N LYS A 255 10.74 -29.60 14.74
CA LYS A 255 11.58 -30.24 13.71
C LYS A 255 13.03 -30.36 14.16
N PHE A 256 13.57 -29.27 14.68
CA PHE A 256 14.98 -29.20 15.07
C PHE A 256 15.22 -29.44 16.58
N ARG A 257 14.16 -29.66 17.37
CA ARG A 257 14.26 -29.74 18.84
C ARG A 257 15.06 -28.58 19.43
N LEU A 258 14.73 -27.35 18.98
CA LEU A 258 15.47 -26.16 19.37
C LEU A 258 15.40 -25.92 20.87
N ASP A 259 16.56 -25.70 21.48
CA ASP A 259 16.66 -25.16 22.84
C ASP A 259 16.43 -23.65 22.78
N ILE A 260 15.17 -23.25 22.94
CA ILE A 260 14.68 -21.89 22.80
C ILE A 260 13.95 -21.43 24.05
N LYS A 261 14.30 -20.23 24.53
CA LYS A 261 13.63 -19.61 25.65
C LYS A 261 13.26 -18.18 25.31
N GLU A 262 11.98 -17.83 25.41
CA GLU A 262 11.56 -16.42 25.35
C GLU A 262 11.99 -15.69 26.61
N ILE A 263 12.61 -14.51 26.45
CA ILE A 263 13.12 -13.71 27.55
C ILE A 263 12.24 -12.49 27.81
N SER A 264 12.11 -12.16 29.10
CA SER A 264 11.62 -10.86 29.54
C SER A 264 12.69 -9.82 29.26
N THR A 265 12.32 -8.67 28.74
CA THR A 265 13.26 -7.60 28.42
C THR A 265 12.80 -6.28 29.04
N THR A 266 13.76 -5.42 29.33
CA THR A 266 13.50 -4.07 29.86
C THR A 266 13.06 -3.08 28.78
N SER A 267 13.15 -3.48 27.50
CA SER A 267 12.73 -2.64 26.37
C SER A 267 12.14 -3.48 25.25
N ARG A 268 11.00 -3.04 24.67
CA ARG A 268 10.39 -3.63 23.46
C ARG A 268 9.86 -2.56 22.53
N LYS A 269 9.99 -2.79 21.23
CA LYS A 269 9.36 -1.96 20.20
C LYS A 269 8.00 -2.58 19.84
N ALA A 270 6.98 -1.74 19.74
CA ALA A 270 5.65 -2.12 19.29
C ALA A 270 5.05 -1.03 18.41
N ASN A 271 4.30 -1.43 17.39
CA ASN A 271 3.55 -0.54 16.54
C ASN A 271 2.14 -0.40 17.09
N ILE A 272 1.86 0.70 17.73
CA ILE A 272 0.64 0.91 18.54
C ILE A 272 0.02 2.28 18.26
N THR A 273 -1.29 2.37 18.54
CA THR A 273 -2.01 3.65 18.49
C THR A 273 -1.65 4.53 19.69
N ASP A 274 -1.90 5.84 19.56
CA ASP A 274 -1.69 6.79 20.69
C ASP A 274 -2.55 6.41 21.90
N GLU A 275 -3.78 5.90 21.67
CA GLU A 275 -4.65 5.42 22.75
C GLU A 275 -4.02 4.25 23.53
N ILE A 276 -3.40 3.30 22.83
CA ILE A 276 -2.71 2.17 23.46
C ILE A 276 -1.46 2.66 24.19
N ALA A 277 -0.71 3.60 23.60
CA ALA A 277 0.46 4.19 24.25
C ALA A 277 0.09 4.90 25.57
N GLU A 278 -1.04 5.63 25.60
CA GLU A 278 -1.54 6.26 26.84
C GLU A 278 -1.97 5.23 27.89
N LYS A 279 -2.62 4.14 27.49
CA LYS A 279 -2.96 3.05 28.41
C LYS A 279 -1.71 2.40 29.01
N LEU A 280 -0.68 2.20 28.21
CA LEU A 280 0.61 1.66 28.68
C LEU A 280 1.33 2.61 29.64
N ARG A 281 1.30 3.94 29.39
CA ARG A 281 1.90 4.94 30.31
C ARG A 281 1.26 4.95 31.70
N LYS A 282 0.00 4.52 31.80
CA LYS A 282 -0.74 4.40 33.08
C LYS A 282 -0.49 3.08 33.80
N ASP A 283 0.20 2.12 33.19
CA ASP A 283 0.50 0.83 33.81
C ASP A 283 1.71 0.99 34.77
N SER A 284 1.54 0.65 36.03
CA SER A 284 2.56 0.80 37.07
C SER A 284 3.84 -0.03 36.89
N GLU A 285 3.85 -0.98 35.96
CA GLU A 285 5.04 -1.77 35.64
C GLU A 285 5.77 -1.22 34.39
N ILE A 286 5.26 -0.17 33.76
CA ILE A 286 5.86 0.49 32.59
C ILE A 286 6.44 1.83 33.04
N ASP A 287 7.74 1.99 32.86
CA ASP A 287 8.44 3.22 33.23
C ASP A 287 8.23 4.34 32.19
N SER A 288 8.26 3.98 30.90
CA SER A 288 8.02 4.95 29.83
C SER A 288 7.58 4.30 28.51
N VAL A 289 6.88 5.09 27.70
CA VAL A 289 6.50 4.75 26.31
C VAL A 289 6.88 5.94 25.44
N ILE A 290 7.89 5.75 24.61
CA ILE A 290 8.49 6.79 23.77
C ILE A 290 8.25 6.46 22.31
N ARG A 291 7.65 7.39 21.56
CA ARG A 291 7.49 7.25 20.12
C ARG A 291 8.86 7.24 19.45
N VAL A 292 9.07 6.32 18.53
CA VAL A 292 10.26 6.28 17.67
C VAL A 292 9.98 7.21 16.47
N ILE A 293 10.73 8.29 16.40
CA ILE A 293 10.61 9.32 15.36
C ILE A 293 11.98 9.48 14.71
N GLU A 294 12.02 9.43 13.39
CA GLU A 294 13.22 9.76 12.63
C GLU A 294 13.50 11.26 12.72
N PRO A 295 14.70 11.68 13.16
CA PRO A 295 15.00 13.10 13.33
C PRO A 295 14.86 13.88 12.02
N LYS A 296 14.41 15.13 12.11
CA LYS A 296 14.39 16.05 10.96
C LYS A 296 15.79 16.22 10.40
N GLY A 297 15.93 16.11 9.08
CA GLY A 297 17.24 16.16 8.40
C GLY A 297 17.93 14.80 8.25
N SER A 298 17.44 13.74 8.88
CA SER A 298 17.89 12.37 8.66
C SER A 298 17.35 11.87 7.32
N LEU A 299 18.23 11.69 6.35
CA LEU A 299 17.84 11.30 5.00
C LEU A 299 17.42 9.83 4.92
N ASP A 300 16.21 9.56 4.44
CA ASP A 300 15.80 8.26 3.92
C ASP A 300 15.73 8.30 2.38
N ARG A 301 16.61 7.55 1.72
CA ARG A 301 16.68 7.49 0.24
C ARG A 301 15.48 6.84 -0.43
N ASN A 302 14.62 6.17 0.32
CA ASN A 302 13.40 5.55 -0.19
C ASN A 302 12.21 6.52 -0.20
N VAL A 303 12.37 7.71 0.38
CA VAL A 303 11.32 8.73 0.44
C VAL A 303 11.32 9.58 -0.82
N PHE A 304 10.16 9.67 -1.47
CA PHE A 304 9.93 10.51 -2.65
C PHE A 304 10.27 11.99 -2.34
N PRO A 305 10.90 12.73 -3.23
CA PRO A 305 11.29 12.39 -4.60
C PRO A 305 12.71 11.82 -4.72
N GLN A 306 13.26 11.21 -3.69
CA GLN A 306 14.61 10.62 -3.61
C GLN A 306 15.76 11.64 -3.84
N VAL A 307 15.58 12.88 -3.38
CA VAL A 307 16.55 13.97 -3.48
C VAL A 307 17.28 14.15 -2.17
N ALA A 308 18.56 13.81 -2.15
CA ALA A 308 19.38 13.79 -0.91
C ALA A 308 19.46 15.15 -0.19
N SER A 309 19.49 16.25 -0.93
CA SER A 309 19.59 17.61 -0.37
C SER A 309 18.36 18.04 0.44
N LEU A 310 17.24 17.35 0.33
CA LEU A 310 16.02 17.65 1.10
C LEU A 310 16.10 17.15 2.55
N GLY A 311 16.91 16.11 2.82
CA GLY A 311 17.02 15.52 4.15
C GLY A 311 15.69 14.97 4.68
N TRP A 312 14.85 14.45 3.78
CA TRP A 312 13.51 13.96 4.15
C TRP A 312 13.55 12.49 4.59
N ASN A 313 12.64 12.16 5.49
CA ASN A 313 12.38 10.80 5.94
C ASN A 313 10.87 10.58 6.11
N THR A 314 10.46 9.39 6.50
CA THR A 314 9.04 9.02 6.60
C THR A 314 8.25 9.81 7.64
N ASP A 315 8.93 10.36 8.67
CA ASP A 315 8.32 11.09 9.78
C ASP A 315 8.43 12.61 9.61
N ASN A 316 9.40 13.10 8.84
CA ASN A 316 9.63 14.53 8.59
C ASN A 316 9.86 14.78 7.10
N TYR A 317 8.88 15.36 6.43
CA TYR A 317 8.72 15.36 5.00
C TYR A 317 7.94 16.58 4.51
N GLY A 318 8.36 17.17 3.40
CA GLY A 318 7.66 18.30 2.77
C GLY A 318 8.20 19.67 3.20
N PRO A 319 7.52 20.79 2.84
CA PRO A 319 6.22 20.82 2.16
C PRO A 319 6.26 20.37 0.70
N ILE A 320 5.17 19.75 0.23
CA ILE A 320 4.98 19.34 -1.16
C ILE A 320 3.63 19.80 -1.69
N TYR A 321 3.59 20.40 -2.87
CA TYR A 321 2.36 20.78 -3.55
C TYR A 321 1.75 19.58 -4.27
N ILE A 322 0.47 19.30 -4.05
CA ILE A 322 -0.29 18.25 -4.74
C ILE A 322 -0.95 18.88 -5.99
N PRO A 323 -0.53 18.47 -7.19
CA PRO A 323 -1.00 19.11 -8.41
C PRO A 323 -2.51 19.00 -8.62
N LYS A 324 -3.07 20.09 -9.15
CA LYS A 324 -4.48 20.20 -9.52
C LYS A 324 -4.59 20.39 -11.03
N GLU A 325 -5.61 19.80 -11.64
CA GLU A 325 -5.94 20.04 -13.04
C GLU A 325 -5.98 21.53 -13.37
N GLY A 326 -5.33 21.92 -14.48
CA GLY A 326 -5.21 23.30 -14.93
C GLY A 326 -4.25 24.19 -14.13
N SER A 327 -3.71 23.73 -13.00
CA SER A 327 -2.70 24.50 -12.27
C SER A 327 -1.34 24.39 -12.94
N THR A 328 -0.54 25.47 -12.84
CA THR A 328 0.78 25.57 -13.46
C THR A 328 1.85 25.72 -12.39
N VAL A 329 2.94 24.98 -12.56
CA VAL A 329 4.13 25.07 -11.69
C VAL A 329 5.35 25.51 -12.49
N GLN A 330 6.27 26.20 -11.83
CA GLN A 330 7.58 26.52 -12.43
C GLN A 330 8.46 25.27 -12.44
N LEU A 331 9.09 24.99 -13.57
CA LEU A 331 10.03 23.88 -13.75
C LEU A 331 11.46 24.38 -13.75
N ASN A 332 12.25 23.83 -12.85
CA ASN A 332 13.69 24.00 -12.74
C ASN A 332 14.31 22.73 -12.13
N LYS A 333 15.63 22.71 -11.95
CA LYS A 333 16.32 21.55 -11.36
C LYS A 333 15.79 21.12 -9.99
N ASN A 334 15.31 22.06 -9.17
CA ASN A 334 14.83 21.78 -7.82
C ASN A 334 13.38 21.26 -7.81
N SER A 335 12.53 21.78 -8.73
CA SER A 335 11.11 21.38 -8.79
C SER A 335 10.88 20.14 -9.67
N LEU A 336 11.72 19.90 -10.68
CA LEU A 336 11.56 18.80 -11.63
C LEU A 336 11.48 17.41 -10.95
N PRO A 337 12.28 17.08 -9.92
CA PRO A 337 12.19 15.78 -9.27
C PRO A 337 10.80 15.44 -8.74
N PHE A 338 10.02 16.44 -8.32
CA PHE A 338 8.65 16.26 -7.85
C PHE A 338 7.68 15.91 -8.97
N TYR A 339 7.90 16.40 -10.17
CA TYR A 339 6.90 16.35 -11.25
C TYR A 339 7.32 15.53 -12.46
N LYS A 340 8.58 15.04 -12.53
CA LYS A 340 9.07 14.27 -13.68
C LYS A 340 8.19 13.06 -14.00
N GLY A 341 7.83 12.25 -12.99
CA GLY A 341 6.96 11.08 -13.18
C GLY A 341 5.53 11.46 -13.59
N ILE A 342 5.03 12.62 -13.14
CA ILE A 342 3.75 13.14 -13.62
C ILE A 342 3.83 13.45 -15.11
N ILE A 343 4.85 14.18 -15.51
CA ILE A 343 5.02 14.66 -16.91
C ILE A 343 5.23 13.47 -17.85
N SER A 344 6.15 12.55 -17.51
CA SER A 344 6.52 11.43 -18.40
C SER A 344 5.55 10.25 -18.32
N ASP A 345 5.30 9.75 -17.10
CA ASP A 345 4.68 8.44 -16.92
C ASP A 345 3.16 8.51 -16.85
N TYR A 346 2.61 9.59 -16.23
CA TYR A 346 1.17 9.72 -16.03
C TYR A 346 0.50 10.57 -17.11
N GLU A 347 1.18 11.60 -17.62
CA GLU A 347 0.64 12.46 -18.68
C GLU A 347 1.28 12.21 -20.06
N HIS A 348 2.15 11.18 -20.14
CA HIS A 348 2.70 10.61 -21.37
C HIS A 348 3.42 11.63 -22.27
N ASN A 349 4.12 12.58 -21.68
CA ASN A 349 4.93 13.52 -22.43
C ASN A 349 6.37 13.01 -22.54
N GLN A 350 7.03 13.32 -23.64
CA GLN A 350 8.45 13.12 -23.79
C GLN A 350 9.19 14.23 -23.01
N LEU A 351 9.92 13.84 -21.95
CA LEU A 351 10.66 14.75 -21.07
C LEU A 351 12.15 14.56 -21.28
N GLU A 352 12.85 15.63 -21.60
CA GLU A 352 14.30 15.64 -21.79
C GLU A 352 14.93 16.78 -20.98
N VAL A 353 16.14 16.55 -20.45
CA VAL A 353 16.90 17.55 -19.72
C VAL A 353 18.27 17.68 -20.37
N ILE A 354 18.58 18.82 -20.93
CA ILE A 354 19.85 19.11 -21.60
C ILE A 354 20.52 20.28 -20.88
N GLY A 355 21.55 19.98 -20.11
CA GLY A 355 22.21 20.95 -19.24
C GLY A 355 21.26 21.53 -18.20
N GLU A 356 20.97 22.82 -18.27
CA GLU A 356 20.02 23.53 -17.38
C GLU A 356 18.61 23.61 -17.94
N HIS A 357 18.40 23.12 -19.18
CA HIS A 357 17.16 23.35 -19.91
C HIS A 357 16.28 22.10 -19.90
N ILE A 358 15.00 22.31 -19.66
CA ILE A 358 13.98 21.27 -19.67
C ILE A 358 13.19 21.38 -20.98
N PHE A 359 13.00 20.23 -21.65
CA PHE A 359 12.24 20.12 -22.88
C PHE A 359 11.09 19.15 -22.65
N ILE A 360 9.89 19.55 -23.11
CA ILE A 360 8.71 18.70 -23.12
C ILE A 360 8.18 18.62 -24.55
N ASN A 361 8.12 17.43 -25.11
CA ASN A 361 7.71 17.17 -26.50
C ASN A 361 8.55 18.01 -27.50
N GLY A 362 9.87 18.08 -27.27
CA GLY A 362 10.84 18.81 -28.09
C GLY A 362 10.83 20.35 -27.91
N LYS A 363 9.96 20.90 -27.06
CA LYS A 363 9.90 22.34 -26.79
C LYS A 363 10.55 22.69 -25.46
N LYS A 364 11.44 23.71 -25.45
CA LYS A 364 12.01 24.25 -24.20
C LYS A 364 10.91 24.89 -23.37
N VAL A 365 10.84 24.50 -22.09
CA VAL A 365 9.82 25.01 -21.16
C VAL A 365 10.44 25.43 -19.83
N THR A 366 9.77 26.35 -19.13
CA THR A 366 10.09 26.79 -17.76
C THR A 366 8.93 26.54 -16.79
N SER A 367 7.82 26.03 -17.29
CA SER A 367 6.63 25.71 -16.48
C SER A 367 5.88 24.54 -17.07
N TYR A 368 4.99 23.95 -16.27
CA TYR A 368 4.12 22.85 -16.68
C TYR A 368 2.72 23.03 -16.12
N THR A 369 1.70 22.79 -16.95
CA THR A 369 0.28 22.80 -16.57
C THR A 369 -0.24 21.38 -16.54
N PHE A 370 -0.77 20.97 -15.39
CA PHE A 370 -1.25 19.60 -15.18
C PHE A 370 -2.58 19.33 -15.88
N LYS A 371 -2.73 18.12 -16.42
CA LYS A 371 -3.91 17.69 -17.21
C LYS A 371 -4.99 17.01 -16.37
N GLN A 372 -4.68 16.63 -15.13
CA GLN A 372 -5.61 15.98 -14.21
C GLN A 372 -5.29 16.31 -12.75
N ASP A 373 -6.20 15.93 -11.84
CA ASP A 373 -6.02 16.02 -10.40
C ASP A 373 -5.11 14.89 -9.88
N TYR A 374 -4.34 15.21 -8.83
CA TYR A 374 -3.47 14.28 -8.13
C TYR A 374 -3.83 14.20 -6.64
N TYR A 375 -3.49 13.09 -6.02
CA TYR A 375 -3.82 12.82 -4.63
C TYR A 375 -2.61 12.28 -3.88
N TRP A 376 -2.63 12.47 -2.55
CA TRP A 376 -1.61 11.93 -1.67
C TRP A 376 -2.22 10.87 -0.76
N MET A 377 -1.78 9.63 -0.95
CA MET A 377 -2.37 8.45 -0.34
C MET A 377 -1.43 7.88 0.72
N MET A 378 -1.87 7.82 1.98
CA MET A 378 -1.07 7.27 3.09
C MET A 378 -1.84 6.20 3.85
N GLY A 379 -1.10 5.23 4.40
CA GLY A 379 -1.66 4.25 5.34
C GLY A 379 -1.78 4.82 6.74
N ASP A 380 -2.76 4.36 7.51
CA ASP A 380 -2.93 4.75 8.92
C ASP A 380 -1.87 4.09 9.81
N ASN A 381 -1.39 2.91 9.42
CA ASN A 381 -0.25 2.24 10.01
C ASN A 381 1.05 2.80 9.43
N ARG A 382 1.52 3.91 10.00
CA ARG A 382 2.54 4.79 9.43
C ARG A 382 3.86 4.12 9.10
N GLN A 383 4.39 3.27 9.99
CA GLN A 383 5.66 2.58 9.78
C GLN A 383 5.52 1.25 9.03
N ASN A 384 4.30 0.72 8.90
CA ASN A 384 4.03 -0.51 8.15
C ASN A 384 3.14 -0.25 6.93
N SER A 385 3.45 0.81 6.20
CA SER A 385 2.74 1.20 4.98
C SER A 385 3.69 1.62 3.88
N LEU A 386 3.68 0.87 2.80
CA LEU A 386 4.23 1.34 1.53
C LEU A 386 3.16 2.25 0.89
N ASP A 387 3.44 3.55 0.78
CA ASP A 387 2.46 4.57 0.37
C ASP A 387 3.11 5.75 -0.37
N ALA A 388 2.37 6.83 -0.59
CA ALA A 388 2.82 7.98 -1.36
C ALA A 388 4.14 8.59 -0.88
N ARG A 389 4.53 8.38 0.38
CA ARG A 389 5.85 8.78 0.87
C ARG A 389 6.99 8.11 0.10
N SER A 390 6.76 6.93 -0.46
CA SER A 390 7.77 6.18 -1.24
C SER A 390 7.66 6.43 -2.75
N TRP A 391 6.45 6.47 -3.32
CA TRP A 391 6.26 6.55 -4.78
C TRP A 391 5.73 7.87 -5.29
N GLY A 392 5.23 8.77 -4.42
CA GLY A 392 4.70 10.06 -4.83
C GLY A 392 3.19 10.08 -5.09
N TYR A 393 2.78 10.82 -6.08
CA TYR A 393 1.39 11.13 -6.38
C TYR A 393 0.61 9.95 -6.95
N VAL A 394 -0.70 9.95 -6.67
CA VAL A 394 -1.67 9.08 -7.33
C VAL A 394 -2.54 9.94 -8.25
N PRO A 395 -2.49 9.72 -9.57
CA PRO A 395 -3.31 10.45 -10.52
C PRO A 395 -4.78 9.98 -10.48
N PHE A 396 -5.70 10.87 -10.85
CA PHE A 396 -7.14 10.58 -10.80
C PHE A 396 -7.53 9.39 -11.69
N ASP A 397 -6.90 9.22 -12.84
CA ASP A 397 -7.17 8.10 -13.73
C ASP A 397 -6.85 6.72 -13.12
N HIS A 398 -5.97 6.68 -12.10
CA HIS A 398 -5.66 5.45 -11.35
C HIS A 398 -6.70 5.12 -10.27
N VAL A 399 -7.61 6.03 -9.91
CA VAL A 399 -8.63 5.78 -8.88
C VAL A 399 -9.65 4.76 -9.35
N VAL A 400 -9.97 3.78 -8.49
CA VAL A 400 -10.95 2.71 -8.74
C VAL A 400 -12.27 3.00 -8.08
N GLY A 401 -12.24 3.41 -6.78
CA GLY A 401 -13.46 3.68 -6.03
C GLY A 401 -13.20 3.98 -4.55
#